data_921d530ce9020f547e2ee3099080a91d
#
_entry.id   921d530ce9020f547e2ee3099080a91d
#
_cell.length_a   1.000
_cell.length_b   1.000
_cell.length_c   1.000
_cell.angle_alpha   90.00
_cell.angle_beta   90.00
_cell.angle_gamma   90.00
#
_symmetry.space_group_name_H-M   'P 1'
#
loop_
_entity.id
_entity.type
_entity.pdbx_description
1 polymer ?
#
loop_
_entity_poly.entity_id
_entity_poly.type
_entity_poly.pdbx_seq_one_letter_code
_entity_poly.pdbx_strand_id
1 'polypeptide(L)'
;RWITHYPIGEDSTGKFYWKVHPQLELQIPKSNPFLGNVYVLTDGFTFSATSEFSSIVKSNKRGLIVGVETGGGYYGNNSGGMLRKILPNSGIKIYIPPIKYHMAVKDLGNYTRGVIPDTLVTENIHDIVLQNDVVLKAALEIIYTDNLKLYK
;
A
#
# COMPACT_ATOMS: atom_id res chain seq x y z
N ARG A 1 -6.71 -27.43 -2.49
CA ARG A 1 -6.40 -27.41 -3.95
C ARG A 1 -6.36 -26.01 -4.59
N TRP A 2 -6.28 -24.92 -3.81
CA TRP A 2 -6.32 -23.55 -4.32
C TRP A 2 -4.93 -22.88 -4.45
N ILE A 3 -3.87 -23.52 -3.95
CA ILE A 3 -2.52 -22.94 -3.89
C ILE A 3 -1.62 -23.41 -5.04
N THR A 4 -2.08 -24.30 -5.90
CA THR A 4 -1.21 -25.12 -6.76
C THR A 4 -1.19 -24.79 -8.26
N HIS A 5 -1.53 -23.57 -8.69
CA HIS A 5 -1.37 -23.20 -10.10
C HIS A 5 0.07 -22.75 -10.43
N TYR A 6 0.86 -22.42 -9.43
CA TYR A 6 2.24 -21.95 -9.61
C TYR A 6 3.23 -22.88 -8.91
N PRO A 7 4.41 -23.14 -9.52
CA PRO A 7 5.46 -23.94 -8.89
C PRO A 7 5.86 -23.37 -7.53
N ILE A 8 5.92 -24.22 -6.52
CA ILE A 8 6.30 -23.85 -5.16
C ILE A 8 7.75 -24.29 -4.92
N GLY A 9 8.53 -23.45 -4.26
CA GLY A 9 9.82 -23.76 -3.68
C GLY A 9 9.75 -23.74 -2.16
N GLU A 10 10.76 -24.31 -1.54
CA GLU A 10 10.99 -24.26 -0.11
C GLU A 10 12.39 -23.68 0.14
N ASP A 11 12.51 -22.75 1.06
CA ASP A 11 13.79 -22.18 1.46
C ASP A 11 14.47 -22.99 2.56
N SER A 12 15.69 -22.62 2.92
CA SER A 12 16.48 -23.30 3.97
C SER A 12 15.85 -23.23 5.37
N THR A 13 14.82 -22.40 5.56
CA THR A 13 14.09 -22.26 6.84
C THR A 13 12.77 -23.04 6.84
N GLY A 14 12.44 -23.77 5.77
CA GLY A 14 11.19 -24.51 5.61
C GLY A 14 10.00 -23.64 5.21
N LYS A 15 10.22 -22.41 4.75
CA LYS A 15 9.14 -21.55 4.23
C LYS A 15 8.90 -21.83 2.76
N PHE A 16 7.63 -21.92 2.38
CA PHE A 16 7.21 -22.10 1.01
C PHE A 16 7.06 -20.75 0.28
N TYR A 17 7.47 -20.69 -0.98
CA TYR A 17 7.34 -19.52 -1.84
C TYR A 17 6.96 -19.92 -3.26
N TRP A 18 6.35 -19.03 -4.01
CA TRP A 18 6.14 -19.24 -5.45
C TRP A 18 7.43 -18.99 -6.21
N LYS A 19 7.83 -19.97 -7.02
CA LYS A 19 9.00 -19.84 -7.91
C LYS A 19 8.73 -18.97 -9.12
N VAL A 20 7.49 -19.05 -9.62
CA VAL A 20 7.03 -18.32 -10.81
C VAL A 20 5.65 -17.78 -10.54
N HIS A 21 5.47 -16.48 -10.68
CA HIS A 21 4.18 -15.80 -10.61
C HIS A 21 4.29 -14.49 -11.39
N PRO A 22 3.25 -14.06 -12.17
CA PRO A 22 3.33 -12.83 -12.97
C PRO A 22 3.70 -11.58 -12.17
N GLN A 23 3.33 -11.51 -10.90
CA GLN A 23 3.68 -10.40 -10.01
C GLN A 23 5.15 -10.41 -9.53
N LEU A 24 5.90 -11.49 -9.76
CA LEU A 24 7.33 -11.57 -9.48
C LEU A 24 8.18 -11.07 -10.65
N GLU A 25 7.56 -10.85 -11.81
CA GLU A 25 8.24 -10.36 -12.99
C GLU A 25 8.49 -8.85 -12.90
N LEU A 26 9.57 -8.40 -13.51
CA LEU A 26 9.87 -6.98 -13.62
C LEU A 26 8.79 -6.28 -14.44
N GLN A 27 8.11 -5.31 -13.83
CA GLN A 27 7.11 -4.50 -14.52
C GLN A 27 7.79 -3.40 -15.33
N ILE A 28 7.79 -3.54 -16.64
CA ILE A 28 8.39 -2.56 -17.55
C ILE A 28 7.42 -1.37 -17.71
N PRO A 29 7.89 -0.12 -17.57
CA PRO A 29 7.07 1.06 -17.81
C PRO A 29 6.51 1.07 -19.24
N LYS A 30 5.28 1.58 -19.39
CA LYS A 30 4.68 1.79 -20.71
C LYS A 30 5.48 2.81 -21.52
N SER A 31 5.38 2.75 -22.84
CA SER A 31 6.09 3.65 -23.77
C SER A 31 5.74 5.13 -23.62
N ASN A 32 4.57 5.42 -23.04
CA ASN A 32 4.12 6.81 -22.77
C ASN A 32 3.73 6.94 -21.29
N PRO A 33 4.68 7.00 -20.36
CA PRO A 33 4.40 7.14 -18.94
C PRO A 33 3.97 8.57 -18.60
N PHE A 34 3.12 8.72 -17.59
CA PHE A 34 2.82 10.03 -17.02
C PHE A 34 4.04 10.60 -16.31
N LEU A 35 4.55 11.74 -16.77
CA LEU A 35 5.75 12.41 -16.25
C LEU A 35 5.46 13.57 -15.29
N GLY A 36 4.18 13.98 -15.17
CA GLY A 36 3.78 15.08 -14.28
C GLY A 36 3.93 14.74 -12.80
N ASN A 37 3.70 15.71 -11.93
CA ASN A 37 3.75 15.53 -10.49
C ASN A 37 2.63 14.61 -10.02
N VAL A 38 2.92 13.79 -9.00
CA VAL A 38 1.97 12.86 -8.40
C VAL A 38 1.85 13.17 -6.91
N TYR A 39 0.62 13.34 -6.46
CA TYR A 39 0.27 13.54 -5.06
C TYR A 39 -0.71 12.44 -4.67
N VAL A 40 -0.39 11.66 -3.65
CA VAL A 40 -1.20 10.54 -3.18
C VAL A 40 -1.77 10.91 -1.83
N LEU A 41 -3.10 10.93 -1.74
CA LEU A 41 -3.79 11.17 -0.47
C LEU A 41 -3.99 9.85 0.24
N THR A 42 -3.60 9.78 1.51
CA THR A 42 -3.68 8.56 2.33
C THR A 42 -4.37 8.80 3.65
N ASP A 43 -5.07 7.77 4.10
CA ASP A 43 -5.74 7.72 5.39
C ASP A 43 -5.53 6.36 6.07
N GLY A 44 -6.08 6.19 7.29
CA GLY A 44 -6.04 4.94 8.02
C GLY A 44 -6.81 3.79 7.36
N PHE A 45 -7.68 4.06 6.37
CA PHE A 45 -8.40 3.08 5.57
C PHE A 45 -7.71 2.72 4.26
N THR A 46 -6.54 3.28 4.00
CA THR A 46 -5.71 2.95 2.85
C THR A 46 -5.09 1.56 3.05
N PHE A 47 -5.71 0.51 2.48
CA PHE A 47 -5.28 -0.89 2.62
C PHE A 47 -4.99 -1.56 1.29
N SER A 48 -4.36 -2.76 1.35
CA SER A 48 -4.16 -3.68 0.23
C SER A 48 -3.52 -2.99 -0.98
N ALA A 49 -4.11 -3.10 -2.16
CA ALA A 49 -3.58 -2.53 -3.41
C ALA A 49 -3.30 -1.02 -3.33
N THR A 50 -4.08 -0.27 -2.54
CA THR A 50 -3.87 1.18 -2.37
C THR A 50 -2.63 1.46 -1.53
N SER A 51 -2.37 0.68 -0.47
CA SER A 51 -1.13 0.80 0.30
C SER A 51 0.08 0.30 -0.49
N GLU A 52 -0.07 -0.75 -1.31
CA GLU A 52 0.98 -1.22 -2.22
C GLU A 52 1.36 -0.14 -3.24
N PHE A 53 0.37 0.51 -3.86
CA PHE A 53 0.61 1.64 -4.76
C PHE A 53 1.33 2.78 -4.05
N SER A 54 0.88 3.18 -2.86
CA SER A 54 1.51 4.22 -2.06
C SER A 54 2.95 3.86 -1.68
N SER A 55 3.23 2.59 -1.36
CA SER A 55 4.57 2.06 -1.08
C SER A 55 5.51 2.20 -2.28
N ILE A 56 5.03 1.87 -3.48
CA ILE A 56 5.80 1.99 -4.72
C ILE A 56 6.11 3.47 -5.01
N VAL A 57 5.11 4.35 -4.89
CA VAL A 57 5.29 5.80 -5.09
C VAL A 57 6.33 6.34 -4.10
N LYS A 58 6.22 6.01 -2.82
CA LYS A 58 7.15 6.43 -1.76
C LYS A 58 8.55 5.90 -2.00
N SER A 59 8.69 4.60 -2.23
CA SER A 59 9.97 3.92 -2.42
C SER A 59 10.77 4.48 -3.60
N ASN A 60 10.08 4.82 -4.69
CA ASN A 60 10.70 5.35 -5.90
C ASN A 60 10.79 6.89 -5.90
N LYS A 61 10.33 7.57 -4.84
CA LYS A 61 10.24 9.03 -4.79
C LYS A 61 9.50 9.61 -6.01
N ARG A 62 8.47 8.89 -6.47
CA ARG A 62 7.74 9.26 -7.69
C ARG A 62 6.69 10.33 -7.43
N GLY A 63 6.31 10.54 -6.20
CA GLY A 63 5.30 11.52 -5.80
C GLY A 63 5.36 11.80 -4.31
N LEU A 64 4.54 12.73 -3.88
CA LEU A 64 4.37 13.14 -2.49
C LEU A 64 3.17 12.43 -1.88
N ILE A 65 3.34 11.88 -0.67
CA ILE A 65 2.26 11.27 0.11
C ILE A 65 1.75 12.30 1.12
N VAL A 66 0.46 12.61 1.08
CA VAL A 66 -0.18 13.61 1.95
C VAL A 66 -1.31 12.95 2.73
N GLY A 67 -1.42 13.21 4.02
CA GLY A 67 -2.47 12.68 4.89
C GLY A 67 -1.92 12.01 6.14
N VAL A 68 -2.44 10.84 6.50
CA VAL A 68 -1.94 10.05 7.62
C VAL A 68 -1.33 8.73 7.15
N GLU A 69 -0.66 8.03 8.05
CA GLU A 69 -0.11 6.70 7.78
C GLU A 69 -1.19 5.74 7.27
N THR A 70 -0.85 4.96 6.25
CA THR A 70 -1.77 3.94 5.71
C THR A 70 -2.02 2.82 6.73
N GLY A 71 -3.25 2.31 6.78
CA GLY A 71 -3.56 1.14 7.59
C GLY A 71 -2.96 -0.15 7.04
N GLY A 72 -2.71 -0.23 5.73
CA GLY A 72 -1.98 -1.32 5.10
C GLY A 72 -0.46 -1.15 5.21
N GLY A 73 0.27 -2.28 5.31
CA GLY A 73 1.72 -2.28 5.51
C GLY A 73 2.52 -1.77 4.31
N TYR A 74 3.63 -1.07 4.59
CA TYR A 74 4.57 -0.60 3.57
C TYR A 74 5.25 -1.75 2.82
N TYR A 75 5.62 -2.82 3.54
CA TYR A 75 6.36 -3.95 2.96
C TYR A 75 5.46 -5.03 2.35
N GLY A 76 4.16 -4.87 2.36
CA GLY A 76 3.22 -5.83 1.82
C GLY A 76 2.10 -6.19 2.78
N ASN A 77 1.40 -7.27 2.46
CA ASN A 77 0.21 -7.69 3.19
C ASN A 77 0.00 -9.22 3.12
N ASN A 78 -1.02 -9.69 3.82
CA ASN A 78 -1.47 -11.07 3.81
C ASN A 78 -2.80 -11.16 3.05
N SER A 79 -2.77 -11.17 1.74
CA SER A 79 -3.97 -11.25 0.89
C SER A 79 -3.86 -12.37 -0.14
N GLY A 80 -4.81 -12.43 -1.07
CA GLY A 80 -4.75 -13.35 -2.22
C GLY A 80 -5.42 -14.70 -2.00
N GLY A 81 -6.35 -14.77 -1.09
CA GLY A 81 -7.14 -15.97 -0.80
C GLY A 81 -7.26 -16.20 0.69
N MET A 82 -8.40 -16.72 1.10
CA MET A 82 -8.68 -16.98 2.52
C MET A 82 -9.09 -18.43 2.70
N LEU A 83 -8.38 -19.16 3.54
CA LEU A 83 -8.83 -20.43 4.05
C LEU A 83 -9.89 -20.17 5.12
N ARG A 84 -11.09 -20.70 4.92
CA ARG A 84 -12.17 -20.61 5.90
C ARG A 84 -12.23 -21.88 6.74
N LYS A 85 -12.19 -21.72 8.06
CA LYS A 85 -12.46 -22.78 9.04
C LYS A 85 -13.65 -22.36 9.91
N ILE A 86 -14.56 -23.30 10.14
CA ILE A 86 -15.65 -23.13 11.10
C ILE A 86 -15.30 -23.93 12.35
N LEU A 87 -15.33 -23.28 13.51
CA LEU A 87 -15.09 -23.96 14.78
C LEU A 87 -16.30 -24.82 15.15
N PRO A 88 -16.10 -26.11 15.46
CA PRO A 88 -17.21 -27.06 15.57
C PRO A 88 -18.18 -26.75 16.72
N ASN A 89 -17.71 -26.20 17.82
CA ASN A 89 -18.51 -25.97 19.02
C ASN A 89 -19.22 -24.61 19.02
N SER A 90 -18.57 -23.55 18.51
CA SER A 90 -19.10 -22.17 18.54
C SER A 90 -19.72 -21.71 17.24
N GLY A 91 -19.45 -22.39 16.11
CA GLY A 91 -19.85 -21.94 14.78
C GLY A 91 -19.07 -20.70 14.28
N ILE A 92 -18.11 -20.21 15.03
CA ILE A 92 -17.29 -19.03 14.65
C ILE A 92 -16.52 -19.36 13.37
N LYS A 93 -16.59 -18.45 12.41
CA LYS A 93 -15.84 -18.55 11.15
C LYS A 93 -14.51 -17.83 11.29
N ILE A 94 -13.41 -18.56 11.05
CA ILE A 94 -12.04 -18.03 11.04
C ILE A 94 -11.58 -17.97 9.58
N TYR A 95 -11.01 -16.85 9.18
CA TYR A 95 -10.41 -16.64 7.88
C TYR A 95 -8.90 -16.51 8.04
N ILE A 96 -8.14 -17.40 7.41
CA ILE A 96 -6.70 -17.48 7.53
C ILE A 96 -6.08 -17.17 6.18
N PRO A 97 -5.34 -16.06 6.03
CA PRO A 97 -4.60 -15.77 4.81
C PRO A 97 -3.35 -16.67 4.73
N PRO A 98 -3.26 -17.58 3.74
CA PRO A 98 -2.11 -18.49 3.63
C PRO A 98 -0.91 -17.86 2.93
N ILE A 99 -1.10 -16.69 2.32
CA ILE A 99 -0.10 -16.05 1.48
C ILE A 99 0.31 -14.73 2.11
N LYS A 100 1.62 -14.49 2.17
CA LYS A 100 2.21 -13.20 2.49
C LYS A 100 2.86 -12.63 1.23
N TYR A 101 2.38 -11.46 0.81
CA TYR A 101 3.05 -10.66 -0.22
C TYR A 101 4.15 -9.82 0.42
N HIS A 102 5.31 -9.81 -0.24
CA HIS A 102 6.40 -8.92 0.11
C HIS A 102 6.69 -7.99 -1.05
N MET A 103 6.57 -6.69 -0.81
CA MET A 103 6.78 -5.67 -1.84
C MET A 103 8.27 -5.47 -2.15
N ALA A 104 8.59 -5.28 -3.43
CA ALA A 104 9.93 -4.91 -3.88
C ALA A 104 10.17 -3.41 -3.68
N VAL A 105 10.21 -2.97 -2.42
CA VAL A 105 10.42 -1.58 -2.01
C VAL A 105 11.73 -1.44 -1.23
N LYS A 106 12.25 -0.22 -1.14
CA LYS A 106 13.44 0.07 -0.35
C LYS A 106 13.22 -0.24 1.12
N ASP A 107 14.22 -0.83 1.74
CA ASP A 107 14.18 -1.10 3.17
C ASP A 107 14.32 0.22 3.96
N LEU A 108 13.31 0.49 4.81
CA LEU A 108 13.27 1.64 5.71
C LEU A 108 13.46 1.23 7.18
N GLY A 109 13.74 -0.06 7.45
CA GLY A 109 14.00 -0.59 8.79
C GLY A 109 12.76 -0.69 9.70
N ASN A 110 11.55 -0.39 9.20
CA ASN A 110 10.32 -0.39 10.01
C ASN A 110 9.26 -1.31 9.42
N TYR A 111 9.39 -2.60 9.73
CA TYR A 111 8.58 -3.68 9.14
C TYR A 111 7.14 -3.76 9.66
N THR A 112 6.79 -3.00 10.69
CA THR A 112 5.45 -3.05 11.32
C THR A 112 4.56 -1.86 10.96
N ARG A 113 5.07 -0.92 10.16
CA ARG A 113 4.37 0.33 9.83
C ARG A 113 3.76 0.27 8.43
N GLY A 114 2.75 1.13 8.23
CA GLY A 114 2.25 1.49 6.92
C GLY A 114 3.16 2.44 6.15
N VAL A 115 2.62 3.06 5.13
CA VAL A 115 3.30 4.16 4.42
C VAL A 115 3.16 5.43 5.23
N ILE A 116 4.26 5.92 5.77
CA ILE A 116 4.29 7.19 6.50
C ILE A 116 4.22 8.33 5.48
N PRO A 117 3.28 9.28 5.62
CA PRO A 117 3.17 10.39 4.67
C PRO A 117 4.39 11.31 4.70
N ASP A 118 4.62 12.04 3.61
CA ASP A 118 5.63 13.09 3.54
C ASP A 118 5.12 14.37 4.20
N THR A 119 3.82 14.60 4.11
CA THR A 119 3.11 15.70 4.78
C THR A 119 2.00 15.12 5.63
N LEU A 120 2.16 15.19 6.95
CA LEU A 120 1.14 14.73 7.89
C LEU A 120 0.00 15.74 7.96
N VAL A 121 -1.21 15.28 7.67
CA VAL A 121 -2.44 16.07 7.80
C VAL A 121 -3.47 15.20 8.50
N THR A 122 -3.99 15.67 9.64
CA THR A 122 -5.00 14.95 10.42
C THR A 122 -6.32 15.72 10.41
N GLU A 123 -7.41 15.00 10.17
CA GLU A 123 -8.76 15.53 10.35
C GLU A 123 -9.15 15.54 11.84
N ASN A 124 -9.84 16.56 12.25
CA ASN A 124 -10.50 16.59 13.55
C ASN A 124 -12.01 16.33 13.40
N ILE A 125 -12.71 16.12 14.50
CA ILE A 125 -14.13 15.80 14.49
C ILE A 125 -14.98 16.91 13.82
N HIS A 126 -14.58 18.15 13.96
CA HIS A 126 -15.30 19.28 13.36
C HIS A 126 -15.15 19.26 11.82
N ASP A 127 -13.96 18.92 11.29
CA ASP A 127 -13.74 18.77 9.86
C ASP A 127 -14.64 17.65 9.29
N ILE A 128 -14.72 16.51 9.99
CA ILE A 128 -15.56 15.38 9.59
C ILE A 128 -17.04 15.78 9.56
N VAL A 129 -17.53 16.43 10.61
CA VAL A 129 -18.94 16.85 10.71
C VAL A 129 -19.31 17.87 9.62
N LEU A 130 -18.40 18.77 9.30
CA LEU A 130 -18.59 19.77 8.24
C LEU A 130 -18.24 19.26 6.83
N GLN A 131 -17.86 17.99 6.71
CA GLN A 131 -17.40 17.40 5.44
C GLN A 131 -16.25 18.21 4.79
N ASN A 132 -15.34 18.70 5.65
CA ASN A 132 -14.23 19.52 5.25
C ASN A 132 -13.00 18.64 4.97
N ASP A 133 -12.74 18.32 3.72
CA ASP A 133 -11.57 17.53 3.32
C ASP A 133 -10.28 18.36 3.46
N VAL A 134 -9.70 18.33 4.65
CA VAL A 134 -8.46 19.06 4.97
C VAL A 134 -7.24 18.44 4.27
N VAL A 135 -7.28 17.14 3.97
CA VAL A 135 -6.19 16.45 3.28
C VAL A 135 -6.11 16.90 1.84
N LEU A 136 -7.25 16.94 1.14
CA LEU A 136 -7.33 17.46 -0.22
C LEU A 136 -6.92 18.94 -0.27
N LYS A 137 -7.38 19.76 0.66
CA LYS A 137 -7.00 21.18 0.74
C LYS A 137 -5.50 21.37 0.88
N ALA A 138 -4.86 20.64 1.81
CA ALA A 138 -3.42 20.69 2.00
C ALA A 138 -2.66 20.25 0.72
N ALA A 139 -3.13 19.21 0.04
CA ALA A 139 -2.52 18.77 -1.21
C ALA A 139 -2.64 19.85 -2.30
N LEU A 140 -3.79 20.51 -2.43
CA LEU A 140 -4.00 21.61 -3.41
C LEU A 140 -3.10 22.82 -3.11
N GLU A 141 -2.90 23.17 -1.84
CA GLU A 141 -1.98 24.23 -1.42
C GLU A 141 -0.53 23.91 -1.80
N ILE A 142 -0.10 22.65 -1.60
CA ILE A 142 1.22 22.19 -2.02
C ILE A 142 1.38 22.29 -3.53
N ILE A 143 0.39 21.81 -4.30
CA ILE A 143 0.39 21.88 -5.76
C ILE A 143 0.50 23.31 -6.23
N TYR A 144 -0.27 24.23 -5.64
CA TYR A 144 -0.23 25.66 -5.98
C TYR A 144 1.14 26.27 -5.70
N THR A 145 1.72 25.95 -4.54
CA THR A 145 3.04 26.46 -4.14
C THR A 145 4.15 25.92 -5.04
N ASP A 146 4.10 24.65 -5.43
CA ASP A 146 5.07 24.04 -6.33
C ASP A 146 4.99 24.64 -7.72
N ASN A 147 3.79 24.89 -8.23
CA ASN A 147 3.61 25.58 -9.51
C ASN A 147 4.19 27.00 -9.51
N LEU A 148 4.05 27.75 -8.43
CA LEU A 148 4.63 29.09 -8.32
C LEU A 148 6.17 29.10 -8.37
N LYS A 149 6.83 28.01 -7.94
CA LYS A 149 8.30 27.88 -8.02
C LYS A 149 8.78 27.61 -9.45
N LEU A 150 7.95 27.06 -10.32
CA LEU A 150 8.28 26.80 -11.72
C LEU A 150 8.29 28.08 -12.60
N TYR A 151 7.70 29.16 -12.12
CA TYR A 151 7.61 30.45 -12.82
C TYR A 151 8.57 31.52 -12.28
N LYS A 152 9.48 31.14 -11.39
CA LYS A 152 10.60 31.98 -10.90
C LYS A 152 11.94 31.50 -11.44
#